data_deee581dcc95f88a779677d92fdecc23
#
_entry.id   deee581dcc95f88a779677d92fdecc23
#
_cell.length_a   1.000
_cell.length_b   1.000
_cell.length_c   1.000
_cell.angle_alpha   90.00
_cell.angle_beta   90.00
_cell.angle_gamma   90.00
#
_symmetry.space_group_name_H-M   'P 1'
#
loop_
_entity.id
_entity.type
_entity.pdbx_description
1 polymer ?
#
loop_
_entity_poly.entity_id
_entity_poly.type
_entity_poly.pdbx_seq_one_letter_code
_entity_poly.pdbx_strand_id
1 'polypeptide(L)'
;KYVKLGNAKAIYESLSLKSDKIEAYYNETENSSMDIANVIAKKNVVIEDKKMKIVGGNFAEYNVKKDYFKVNGSKLQLTSQMNILRSNNRMEYWRSKGVAVATGGAEAQKENEFIVKADRLVWNLHEINKKITVKKIIGFSNVSIRSNNEVAFSDKGIYNNITEVCKLFGNVRLQRGDSFLTGEYAEVDLKSGISKILPAPKKGPNESKVRALIEKETKE
;
A
#
# COMPACT_ATOMS: atom_id res chain seq x y z
N LYS A 1 4.62 -31.82 10.01
CA LYS A 1 3.54 -30.85 10.18
C LYS A 1 3.09 -30.78 11.61
N TYR A 2 3.06 -29.62 12.21
CA TYR A 2 2.48 -29.33 13.52
C TYR A 2 1.18 -28.54 13.34
N VAL A 3 0.15 -28.82 14.12
CA VAL A 3 -1.15 -28.13 14.06
C VAL A 3 -1.56 -27.69 15.47
N LYS A 4 -1.94 -26.41 15.62
CA LYS A 4 -2.56 -25.87 16.83
C LYS A 4 -3.93 -25.31 16.48
N LEU A 5 -4.95 -25.69 17.27
CA LEU A 5 -6.35 -25.28 17.15
C LEU A 5 -6.77 -24.44 18.36
N GLY A 6 -7.68 -23.50 18.13
CA GLY A 6 -8.26 -22.63 19.15
C GLY A 6 -7.25 -21.60 19.70
N ASN A 7 -7.50 -20.31 19.49
CA ASN A 7 -6.66 -19.19 19.96
C ASN A 7 -5.15 -19.45 19.81
N ALA A 8 -4.77 -19.95 18.61
CA ALA A 8 -3.41 -20.33 18.32
C ALA A 8 -2.51 -19.08 18.21
N LYS A 9 -1.32 -19.17 18.80
CA LYS A 9 -0.29 -18.12 18.70
C LYS A 9 1.04 -18.77 18.31
N ALA A 10 1.71 -18.19 17.32
CA ALA A 10 3.08 -18.49 16.97
C ALA A 10 3.92 -17.21 17.11
N ILE A 11 5.15 -17.37 17.56
CA ILE A 11 6.12 -16.26 17.70
C ILE A 11 7.39 -16.68 16.96
N TYR A 12 7.89 -15.79 16.10
CA TYR A 12 9.16 -15.94 15.43
C TYR A 12 9.90 -14.60 15.50
N GLU A 13 11.03 -14.57 16.18
CA GLU A 13 11.75 -13.33 16.54
C GLU A 13 10.81 -12.31 17.23
N SER A 14 10.61 -11.15 16.61
CA SER A 14 9.67 -10.11 17.10
C SER A 14 8.26 -10.24 16.54
N LEU A 15 8.02 -11.16 15.61
CA LEU A 15 6.75 -11.35 14.93
C LEU A 15 5.84 -12.28 15.72
N SER A 16 4.60 -11.85 15.94
CA SER A 16 3.51 -12.64 16.54
C SER A 16 2.42 -12.87 15.50
N LEU A 17 2.05 -14.13 15.32
CA LEU A 17 0.91 -14.57 14.49
C LEU A 17 -0.14 -15.18 15.40
N LYS A 18 -1.37 -14.67 15.35
CA LYS A 18 -2.54 -15.19 16.07
C LYS A 18 -3.63 -15.59 15.08
N SER A 19 -4.33 -16.66 15.33
CA SER A 19 -5.50 -17.11 14.54
C SER A 19 -6.22 -18.25 15.24
N ASP A 20 -7.38 -18.69 14.71
CA ASP A 20 -8.09 -19.85 15.24
C ASP A 20 -7.32 -21.15 14.99
N LYS A 21 -6.56 -21.23 13.88
CA LYS A 21 -5.78 -22.43 13.54
C LYS A 21 -4.43 -22.02 12.94
N ILE A 22 -3.35 -22.61 13.44
CA ILE A 22 -2.00 -22.48 12.90
C ILE A 22 -1.47 -23.86 12.53
N GLU A 23 -0.92 -23.97 11.32
CA GLU A 23 -0.24 -25.15 10.79
C GLU A 23 1.20 -24.76 10.46
N ALA A 24 2.19 -25.42 11.04
CA ALA A 24 3.61 -25.27 10.71
C ALA A 24 4.10 -26.49 9.91
N TYR A 25 4.81 -26.23 8.84
CA TYR A 25 5.41 -27.23 7.95
C TYR A 25 6.92 -27.12 8.06
N TYR A 26 7.56 -28.28 8.23
CA TYR A 26 9.00 -28.41 8.41
C TYR A 26 9.62 -29.00 7.17
N ASN A 27 10.87 -28.61 6.86
CA ASN A 27 11.73 -29.37 5.96
C ASN A 27 12.43 -30.48 6.77
N GLU A 28 12.50 -31.66 6.19
CA GLU A 28 13.39 -32.72 6.69
C GLU A 28 14.81 -32.37 6.23
N THR A 29 15.69 -32.08 7.18
CA THR A 29 17.12 -31.90 6.93
C THR A 29 17.88 -33.12 7.40
N GLU A 30 18.94 -33.50 6.72
CA GLU A 30 19.77 -34.68 7.04
C GLU A 30 20.34 -34.68 8.46
N ASN A 31 20.36 -33.52 9.14
CA ASN A 31 20.93 -33.34 10.48
C ASN A 31 19.89 -33.26 11.61
N SER A 32 18.71 -33.85 11.48
CA SER A 32 17.68 -33.95 12.55
C SER A 32 17.17 -32.60 13.09
N SER A 33 17.53 -31.46 12.53
CA SER A 33 16.95 -30.17 12.90
C SER A 33 15.68 -29.94 12.08
N MET A 34 14.54 -29.82 12.77
CA MET A 34 13.27 -29.48 12.10
C MET A 34 13.19 -27.97 11.86
N ASP A 35 13.60 -27.53 10.69
CA ASP A 35 13.48 -26.13 10.31
C ASP A 35 12.08 -25.84 9.75
N ILE A 36 11.42 -24.82 10.29
CA ILE A 36 10.12 -24.39 9.80
C ILE A 36 10.28 -23.79 8.40
N ALA A 37 9.59 -24.35 7.41
CA ALA A 37 9.58 -23.88 6.04
C ALA A 37 8.44 -22.90 5.77
N ASN A 38 7.23 -23.28 6.19
CA ASN A 38 6.03 -22.48 6.00
C ASN A 38 5.14 -22.52 7.24
N VAL A 39 4.46 -21.42 7.50
CA VAL A 39 3.40 -21.33 8.52
C VAL A 39 2.12 -20.87 7.85
N ILE A 40 1.01 -21.58 8.07
CA ILE A 40 -0.32 -21.25 7.59
C ILE A 40 -1.21 -20.93 8.76
N ALA A 41 -1.91 -19.81 8.71
CA ALA A 41 -2.91 -19.40 9.69
C ALA A 41 -4.30 -19.26 9.04
N LYS A 42 -5.34 -19.70 9.73
CA LYS A 42 -6.71 -19.72 9.21
C LYS A 42 -7.68 -19.14 10.23
N LYS A 43 -8.55 -18.26 9.77
CA LYS A 43 -9.60 -17.52 10.51
C LYS A 43 -9.01 -16.58 11.57
N ASN A 44 -9.60 -15.41 11.68
CA ASN A 44 -9.25 -14.38 12.68
C ASN A 44 -7.74 -14.09 12.76
N VAL A 45 -7.11 -13.97 11.57
CA VAL A 45 -5.65 -13.80 11.49
C VAL A 45 -5.27 -12.39 11.92
N VAL A 46 -4.34 -12.32 12.87
CA VAL A 46 -3.67 -11.10 13.32
C VAL A 46 -2.16 -11.33 13.26
N ILE A 47 -1.46 -10.46 12.56
CA ILE A 47 0.01 -10.43 12.49
C ILE A 47 0.48 -9.14 13.13
N GLU A 48 1.42 -9.23 14.05
CA GLU A 48 1.88 -8.08 14.81
C GLU A 48 3.37 -8.20 15.13
N ASP A 49 4.10 -7.11 14.93
CA ASP A 49 5.44 -6.93 15.46
C ASP A 49 5.54 -5.56 16.18
N LYS A 50 6.75 -5.15 16.56
CA LYS A 50 6.99 -3.87 17.24
C LYS A 50 6.66 -2.65 16.38
N LYS A 51 6.52 -2.81 15.07
CA LYS A 51 6.48 -1.72 14.09
C LYS A 51 5.17 -1.67 13.29
N MET A 52 4.48 -2.81 13.19
CA MET A 52 3.24 -2.90 12.40
C MET A 52 2.28 -3.95 12.96
N LYS A 53 1.01 -3.76 12.62
CA LYS A 53 -0.07 -4.70 12.92
C LYS A 53 -0.97 -4.88 11.71
N ILE A 54 -1.26 -6.15 11.35
CA ILE A 54 -2.24 -6.51 10.32
C ILE A 54 -3.40 -7.22 10.99
N VAL A 55 -4.61 -6.79 10.69
CA VAL A 55 -5.88 -7.37 11.16
C VAL A 55 -6.83 -7.62 10.00
N GLY A 56 -7.91 -8.38 10.24
CA GLY A 56 -8.95 -8.67 9.24
C GLY A 56 -8.63 -9.82 8.29
N GLY A 57 -7.57 -10.59 8.57
CA GLY A 57 -7.20 -11.75 7.77
C GLY A 57 -8.06 -12.98 8.04
N ASN A 58 -8.46 -13.69 6.97
CA ASN A 58 -9.09 -15.00 7.04
C ASN A 58 -8.10 -16.14 6.77
N PHE A 59 -7.04 -15.84 6.07
CA PHE A 59 -5.97 -16.75 5.72
C PHE A 59 -4.64 -15.99 5.69
N ALA A 60 -3.59 -16.59 6.25
CA ALA A 60 -2.23 -16.09 6.05
C ALA A 60 -1.26 -17.24 5.81
N GLU A 61 -0.25 -16.95 5.04
CA GLU A 61 0.88 -17.82 4.75
C GLU A 61 2.18 -17.04 5.00
N TYR A 62 3.10 -17.63 5.73
CA TYR A 62 4.45 -17.12 5.89
C TYR A 62 5.45 -18.15 5.37
N ASN A 63 6.25 -17.75 4.39
CA ASN A 63 7.38 -18.54 3.91
C ASN A 63 8.66 -18.02 4.56
N VAL A 64 9.25 -18.85 5.42
CA VAL A 64 10.42 -18.47 6.24
C VAL A 64 11.63 -18.15 5.37
N LYS A 65 11.95 -19.02 4.40
CA LYS A 65 13.12 -18.85 3.51
C LYS A 65 13.05 -17.57 2.66
N LYS A 66 11.85 -17.20 2.22
CA LYS A 66 11.62 -15.99 1.38
C LYS A 66 11.37 -14.75 2.23
N ASP A 67 11.22 -14.90 3.54
CA ASP A 67 10.78 -13.85 4.47
C ASP A 67 9.56 -13.09 3.91
N TYR A 68 8.56 -13.87 3.48
CA TYR A 68 7.41 -13.42 2.71
C TYR A 68 6.12 -13.79 3.41
N PHE A 69 5.27 -12.79 3.55
CA PHE A 69 3.92 -12.92 4.08
C PHE A 69 2.89 -12.68 2.99
N LYS A 70 1.81 -13.47 3.04
CA LYS A 70 0.61 -13.26 2.25
C LYS A 70 -0.60 -13.37 3.18
N VAL A 71 -1.46 -12.38 3.16
CA VAL A 71 -2.68 -12.35 3.97
C VAL A 71 -3.87 -12.07 3.05
N ASN A 72 -4.89 -12.90 3.13
CA ASN A 72 -6.14 -12.73 2.40
C ASN A 72 -7.27 -12.41 3.38
N GLY A 73 -8.16 -11.50 2.96
CA GLY A 73 -9.32 -11.09 3.76
C GLY A 73 -10.08 -9.95 3.10
N SER A 74 -11.35 -9.79 3.44
CA SER A 74 -12.24 -8.77 2.85
C SER A 74 -12.15 -7.39 3.51
N LYS A 75 -11.47 -7.27 4.65
CA LYS A 75 -11.30 -6.02 5.42
C LYS A 75 -9.92 -5.98 6.06
N LEU A 76 -8.90 -6.17 5.24
CA LEU A 76 -7.53 -6.13 5.72
C LEU A 76 -7.13 -4.69 6.08
N GLN A 77 -6.50 -4.53 7.24
CA GLN A 77 -5.88 -3.28 7.64
C GLN A 77 -4.49 -3.53 8.22
N LEU A 78 -3.50 -2.89 7.62
CA LEU A 78 -2.16 -2.75 8.16
C LEU A 78 -2.04 -1.36 8.78
N THR A 79 -1.59 -1.30 10.03
CA THR A 79 -1.29 -0.05 10.73
C THR A 79 0.19 -0.03 11.07
N SER A 80 0.88 1.04 10.72
CA SER A 80 2.29 1.26 11.05
C SER A 80 2.51 2.74 11.38
N GLN A 81 2.77 3.05 12.65
CA GLN A 81 2.87 4.43 13.13
C GLN A 81 1.64 5.26 12.70
N MET A 82 1.86 6.35 11.95
CA MET A 82 0.82 7.25 11.44
C MET A 82 0.22 6.82 10.08
N ASN A 83 0.60 5.64 9.58
CA ASN A 83 0.17 5.17 8.26
C ASN A 83 -0.79 4.00 8.39
N ILE A 84 -1.84 4.02 7.59
CA ILE A 84 -2.80 2.93 7.47
C ILE A 84 -2.86 2.49 6.01
N LEU A 85 -2.78 1.17 5.77
CA LEU A 85 -3.01 0.55 4.47
C LEU A 85 -4.19 -0.41 4.61
N ARG A 86 -5.20 -0.25 3.76
CA ARG A 86 -6.40 -1.11 3.71
C ARG A 86 -6.47 -1.85 2.40
N SER A 87 -7.11 -3.00 2.42
CA SER A 87 -7.38 -3.81 1.23
C SER A 87 -8.58 -4.72 1.45
N ASN A 88 -9.37 -4.94 0.40
CA ASN A 88 -10.53 -5.83 0.44
C ASN A 88 -10.24 -7.22 -0.14
N ASN A 89 -8.99 -7.57 -0.43
CA ASN A 89 -8.66 -8.86 -0.99
C ASN A 89 -7.38 -9.45 -0.38
N ARG A 90 -6.23 -8.82 -0.65
CA ARG A 90 -4.94 -9.39 -0.30
C ARG A 90 -3.91 -8.34 0.03
N MET A 91 -3.08 -8.65 1.05
CA MET A 91 -1.83 -7.98 1.35
C MET A 91 -0.67 -8.96 1.27
N GLU A 92 0.45 -8.50 0.73
CA GLU A 92 1.69 -9.25 0.60
C GLU A 92 2.83 -8.40 1.13
N TYR A 93 3.78 -9.02 1.82
CA TYR A 93 4.92 -8.30 2.39
C TYR A 93 6.20 -9.13 2.28
N TRP A 94 7.18 -8.60 1.59
CA TRP A 94 8.55 -9.11 1.51
C TRP A 94 9.39 -8.32 2.49
N ARG A 95 9.56 -8.85 3.70
CA ARG A 95 10.20 -8.14 4.81
C ARG A 95 11.64 -7.77 4.49
N SER A 96 12.43 -8.71 3.98
CA SER A 96 13.83 -8.49 3.57
C SER A 96 14.02 -7.45 2.46
N LYS A 97 12.98 -7.24 1.62
CA LYS A 97 13.00 -6.25 0.53
C LYS A 97 12.37 -4.91 0.92
N GLY A 98 11.70 -4.84 2.06
CA GLY A 98 10.93 -3.67 2.46
C GLY A 98 9.81 -3.32 1.47
N VAL A 99 9.12 -4.33 0.89
CA VAL A 99 8.05 -4.12 -0.10
C VAL A 99 6.75 -4.69 0.42
N ALA A 100 5.72 -3.86 0.52
CA ALA A 100 4.36 -4.28 0.80
C ALA A 100 3.46 -4.00 -0.41
N VAL A 101 2.52 -4.91 -0.69
CA VAL A 101 1.56 -4.80 -1.79
C VAL A 101 0.16 -5.05 -1.24
N ALA A 102 -0.78 -4.18 -1.59
CA ALA A 102 -2.20 -4.34 -1.31
C ALA A 102 -2.98 -4.37 -2.62
N THR A 103 -3.94 -5.28 -2.75
CA THR A 103 -4.77 -5.46 -3.95
C THR A 103 -6.25 -5.60 -3.60
N GLY A 104 -7.13 -5.19 -4.52
CA GLY A 104 -8.58 -5.28 -4.33
C GLY A 104 -9.16 -4.04 -3.67
N GLY A 105 -9.05 -2.88 -4.32
CA GLY A 105 -9.49 -1.60 -3.79
C GLY A 105 -8.62 -1.18 -2.62
N ALA A 106 -7.32 -1.04 -2.87
CA ALA A 106 -6.36 -0.65 -1.85
C ALA A 106 -6.45 0.84 -1.52
N GLU A 107 -6.37 1.17 -0.24
CA GLU A 107 -6.38 2.53 0.28
C GLU A 107 -5.21 2.74 1.23
N ALA A 108 -4.41 3.76 0.97
CA ALA A 108 -3.34 4.23 1.86
C ALA A 108 -3.72 5.58 2.46
N GLN A 109 -3.59 5.72 3.75
CA GLN A 109 -3.86 6.95 4.48
C GLN A 109 -2.62 7.31 5.32
N LYS A 110 -2.16 8.54 5.18
CA LYS A 110 -1.13 9.13 6.04
C LYS A 110 -1.79 10.17 6.93
N GLU A 111 -2.01 9.81 8.19
CA GLU A 111 -2.68 10.63 9.20
C GLU A 111 -3.81 11.51 8.62
N ASN A 112 -3.72 12.84 8.74
CA ASN A 112 -4.69 13.79 8.18
C ASN A 112 -4.20 14.49 6.91
N GLU A 113 -3.10 14.01 6.29
CA GLU A 113 -2.48 14.70 5.16
C GLU A 113 -3.14 14.35 3.83
N PHE A 114 -3.25 13.07 3.52
CA PHE A 114 -3.85 12.62 2.25
C PHE A 114 -4.29 11.17 2.29
N ILE A 115 -5.17 10.81 1.35
CA ILE A 115 -5.62 9.46 1.08
C ILE A 115 -5.31 9.13 -0.37
N VAL A 116 -4.66 7.97 -0.59
CA VAL A 116 -4.41 7.41 -1.92
C VAL A 116 -5.21 6.13 -2.06
N LYS A 117 -5.99 6.01 -3.14
CA LYS A 117 -6.71 4.78 -3.51
C LYS A 117 -6.24 4.29 -4.87
N ALA A 118 -6.26 2.98 -5.08
CA ALA A 118 -5.98 2.35 -6.37
C ALA A 118 -6.47 0.89 -6.34
N ASP A 119 -6.55 0.22 -7.49
CA ASP A 119 -6.82 -1.22 -7.52
C ASP A 119 -5.68 -1.99 -6.85
N ARG A 120 -4.45 -1.48 -7.00
CA ARG A 120 -3.23 -2.03 -6.38
C ARG A 120 -2.33 -0.90 -5.90
N LEU A 121 -1.89 -1.00 -4.64
CA LEU A 121 -0.88 -0.14 -4.05
C LEU A 121 0.39 -0.94 -3.72
N VAL A 122 1.54 -0.37 -4.03
CA VAL A 122 2.86 -0.90 -3.68
C VAL A 122 3.56 0.12 -2.79
N TRP A 123 3.94 -0.30 -1.60
CA TRP A 123 4.73 0.49 -0.66
C TRP A 123 6.18 0.02 -0.68
N ASN A 124 7.08 0.93 -0.91
CA ASN A 124 8.51 0.73 -0.64
C ASN A 124 8.82 1.31 0.74
N LEU A 125 9.21 0.44 1.62
CA LEU A 125 9.55 0.73 3.00
C LEU A 125 11.07 0.76 3.17
N HIS A 126 11.55 1.57 4.08
CA HIS A 126 12.95 1.51 4.52
C HIS A 126 13.04 1.76 6.02
N GLU A 127 14.10 1.31 6.60
CA GLU A 127 14.37 1.49 8.02
C GLU A 127 15.32 2.67 8.21
N ILE A 128 14.87 3.67 8.97
CA ILE A 128 15.67 4.81 9.41
C ILE A 128 15.63 4.82 10.94
N ASN A 129 16.79 4.80 11.59
CA ASN A 129 16.88 4.84 13.06
C ASN A 129 15.98 3.80 13.75
N LYS A 130 16.00 2.56 13.26
CA LYS A 130 15.15 1.45 13.75
C LYS A 130 13.63 1.68 13.58
N LYS A 131 13.20 2.68 12.80
CA LYS A 131 11.80 2.93 12.46
C LYS A 131 11.54 2.58 10.99
N ILE A 132 10.50 1.81 10.73
CA ILE A 132 10.06 1.56 9.34
C ILE A 132 9.28 2.78 8.87
N THR A 133 9.73 3.36 7.76
CA THR A 133 9.08 4.49 7.12
C THR A 133 8.74 4.16 5.67
N VAL A 134 7.64 4.72 5.18
CA VAL A 134 7.27 4.62 3.77
C VAL A 134 8.15 5.59 2.98
N LYS A 135 8.95 5.07 2.06
CA LYS A 135 9.77 5.89 1.14
C LYS A 135 8.97 6.32 -0.09
N LYS A 136 8.16 5.40 -0.62
CA LYS A 136 7.45 5.59 -1.88
C LYS A 136 6.17 4.78 -1.89
N ILE A 137 5.10 5.35 -2.45
CA ILE A 137 3.85 4.66 -2.74
C ILE A 137 3.64 4.68 -4.25
N ILE A 138 3.31 3.53 -4.85
CA ILE A 138 2.97 3.43 -6.26
C ILE A 138 1.57 2.86 -6.36
N GLY A 139 0.67 3.60 -6.99
CA GLY A 139 -0.69 3.18 -7.32
C GLY A 139 -0.77 2.75 -8.78
N PHE A 140 -1.52 1.67 -9.03
CA PHE A 140 -1.79 1.16 -10.36
C PHE A 140 -3.29 0.97 -10.54
N SER A 141 -3.82 1.45 -11.62
CA SER A 141 -5.22 1.43 -12.07
C SER A 141 -6.16 2.15 -11.11
N ASN A 142 -7.01 2.99 -11.65
CA ASN A 142 -8.03 3.75 -10.90
C ASN A 142 -7.43 4.52 -9.71
N VAL A 143 -6.27 5.15 -9.94
CA VAL A 143 -5.60 5.92 -8.89
C VAL A 143 -6.38 7.18 -8.59
N SER A 144 -6.67 7.42 -7.31
CA SER A 144 -7.14 8.71 -6.82
C SER A 144 -6.34 9.14 -5.60
N ILE A 145 -6.01 10.42 -5.56
CA ILE A 145 -5.32 11.06 -4.44
C ILE A 145 -6.18 12.20 -3.97
N ARG A 146 -6.56 12.16 -2.70
CA ARG A 146 -7.33 13.24 -2.07
C ARG A 146 -6.47 13.90 -1.01
N SER A 147 -6.27 15.20 -1.17
CA SER A 147 -5.79 16.13 -0.13
C SER A 147 -6.94 17.04 0.32
N ASN A 148 -6.67 18.00 1.21
CA ASN A 148 -7.72 18.83 1.81
C ASN A 148 -8.61 19.55 0.79
N ASN A 149 -8.07 20.05 -0.32
CA ASN A 149 -8.78 20.93 -1.26
C ASN A 149 -8.81 20.38 -2.70
N GLU A 150 -8.20 19.23 -2.97
CA GLU A 150 -8.05 18.72 -4.32
C GLU A 150 -8.19 17.19 -4.38
N VAL A 151 -8.77 16.72 -5.48
CA VAL A 151 -8.78 15.30 -5.83
C VAL A 151 -8.11 15.14 -7.19
N ALA A 152 -7.10 14.29 -7.24
CA ALA A 152 -6.41 13.94 -8.47
C ALA A 152 -6.71 12.49 -8.86
N PHE A 153 -6.92 12.24 -10.16
CA PHE A 153 -7.17 10.92 -10.72
C PHE A 153 -6.14 10.61 -11.80
N SER A 154 -5.79 9.32 -11.97
CA SER A 154 -4.88 8.86 -13.03
C SER A 154 -4.87 7.34 -13.16
N ASP A 155 -4.25 6.82 -14.21
CA ASP A 155 -4.04 5.37 -14.36
C ASP A 155 -2.93 4.86 -13.46
N LYS A 156 -1.90 5.71 -13.21
CA LYS A 156 -0.77 5.39 -12.35
C LYS A 156 -0.32 6.62 -11.56
N GLY A 157 -0.07 6.42 -10.28
CA GLY A 157 0.48 7.45 -9.39
C GLY A 157 1.76 6.98 -8.69
N ILE A 158 2.70 7.91 -8.48
CA ILE A 158 3.94 7.65 -7.76
C ILE A 158 4.14 8.77 -6.76
N TYR A 159 3.90 8.49 -5.49
CA TYR A 159 4.21 9.40 -4.38
C TYR A 159 5.60 9.13 -3.82
N ASN A 160 6.39 10.18 -3.64
CA ASN A 160 7.69 10.15 -2.98
C ASN A 160 7.58 10.89 -1.64
N ASN A 161 7.78 10.19 -0.54
CA ASN A 161 7.62 10.73 0.81
C ASN A 161 8.77 11.68 1.23
N ILE A 162 9.91 11.67 0.52
CA ILE A 162 11.03 12.58 0.82
C ILE A 162 10.76 13.96 0.23
N THR A 163 10.27 13.99 -1.01
CA THR A 163 9.98 15.25 -1.72
C THR A 163 8.55 15.72 -1.54
N GLU A 164 7.68 14.86 -0.99
CA GLU A 164 6.24 15.05 -0.84
C GLU A 164 5.49 15.34 -2.15
N VAL A 165 6.11 14.95 -3.28
CA VAL A 165 5.58 15.13 -4.63
C VAL A 165 4.96 13.82 -5.11
N CYS A 166 3.76 13.95 -5.68
CA CYS A 166 3.10 12.89 -6.42
C CYS A 166 3.19 13.14 -7.92
N LYS A 167 3.62 12.13 -8.69
CA LYS A 167 3.63 12.13 -10.15
C LYS A 167 2.52 11.24 -10.66
N LEU A 168 1.67 11.78 -11.53
CA LEU A 168 0.49 11.13 -12.08
C LEU A 168 0.68 10.91 -13.57
N PHE A 169 0.27 9.74 -14.06
CA PHE A 169 0.46 9.31 -15.45
C PHE A 169 -0.81 8.67 -16.00
N GLY A 170 -1.19 9.04 -17.21
CA GLY A 170 -2.32 8.51 -17.96
C GLY A 170 -3.66 9.02 -17.45
N ASN A 171 -4.48 9.55 -18.34
CA ASN A 171 -5.84 10.03 -18.07
C ASN A 171 -5.94 10.92 -16.82
N VAL A 172 -4.98 11.83 -16.67
CA VAL A 172 -4.89 12.68 -15.47
C VAL A 172 -6.04 13.67 -15.44
N ARG A 173 -6.71 13.76 -14.28
CA ARG A 173 -7.69 14.80 -13.95
C ARG A 173 -7.38 15.34 -12.56
N LEU A 174 -7.18 16.65 -12.48
CA LEU A 174 -7.07 17.40 -11.22
C LEU A 174 -8.36 18.15 -11.01
N GLN A 175 -9.00 18.01 -9.87
CA GLN A 175 -10.29 18.63 -9.56
C GLN A 175 -10.21 19.39 -8.24
N ARG A 176 -10.64 20.65 -8.27
CA ARG A 176 -10.79 21.53 -7.11
C ARG A 176 -12.15 22.20 -7.19
N GLY A 177 -13.09 21.85 -6.29
CA GLY A 177 -14.47 22.24 -6.43
C GLY A 177 -15.04 21.74 -7.75
N ASP A 178 -15.69 22.63 -8.51
CA ASP A 178 -16.29 22.34 -9.82
C ASP A 178 -15.32 22.56 -11.00
N SER A 179 -14.15 23.15 -10.72
CA SER A 179 -13.09 23.34 -11.71
C SER A 179 -12.22 22.08 -11.86
N PHE A 180 -11.82 21.79 -13.10
CA PHE A 180 -10.89 20.70 -13.35
C PHE A 180 -9.93 20.95 -14.50
N LEU A 181 -8.78 20.30 -14.44
CA LEU A 181 -7.76 20.24 -15.46
C LEU A 181 -7.55 18.79 -15.88
N THR A 182 -7.34 18.53 -17.17
CA THR A 182 -7.05 17.19 -17.69
C THR A 182 -5.79 17.19 -18.54
N GLY A 183 -5.07 16.06 -18.54
CA GLY A 183 -3.87 15.85 -19.34
C GLY A 183 -3.32 14.43 -19.16
N GLU A 184 -2.13 14.20 -19.69
CA GLU A 184 -1.47 12.89 -19.64
C GLU A 184 -0.48 12.73 -18.49
N TYR A 185 0.00 13.85 -17.96
CA TYR A 185 0.95 13.86 -16.86
C TYR A 185 0.71 15.04 -15.94
N ALA A 186 0.84 14.83 -14.63
CA ALA A 186 0.83 15.90 -13.65
C ALA A 186 1.81 15.65 -12.50
N GLU A 187 2.23 16.75 -11.88
CA GLU A 187 2.92 16.77 -10.60
C GLU A 187 2.07 17.51 -9.58
N VAL A 188 1.82 16.83 -8.45
CA VAL A 188 1.08 17.36 -7.29
C VAL A 188 2.06 17.43 -6.13
N ASP A 189 2.38 18.63 -5.70
CA ASP A 189 3.17 18.88 -4.49
C ASP A 189 2.21 18.96 -3.31
N LEU A 190 2.20 17.90 -2.48
CA LEU A 190 1.27 17.79 -1.36
C LEU A 190 1.64 18.73 -0.19
N LYS A 191 2.89 19.21 -0.14
CA LYS A 191 3.36 20.14 0.88
C LYS A 191 2.93 21.57 0.58
N SER A 192 3.16 22.02 -0.64
CA SER A 192 2.81 23.39 -1.08
C SER A 192 1.37 23.51 -1.55
N GLY A 193 0.68 22.40 -1.86
CA GLY A 193 -0.64 22.37 -2.46
C GLY A 193 -0.66 22.82 -3.91
N ILE A 194 0.50 22.86 -4.58
CA ILE A 194 0.62 23.26 -5.98
C ILE A 194 0.53 22.03 -6.88
N SER A 195 -0.41 22.09 -7.83
CA SER A 195 -0.59 21.05 -8.84
C SER A 195 -0.30 21.62 -10.23
N LYS A 196 0.45 20.88 -11.04
CA LYS A 196 0.84 21.26 -12.39
C LYS A 196 0.52 20.13 -13.36
N ILE A 197 -0.19 20.46 -14.45
CA ILE A 197 -0.28 19.57 -15.61
C ILE A 197 0.83 19.93 -16.58
N LEU A 198 1.57 18.95 -17.00
CA LEU A 198 2.74 19.07 -17.86
C LEU A 198 2.55 18.18 -19.10
N PRO A 199 3.24 18.47 -20.21
CA PRO A 199 3.33 17.52 -21.31
C PRO A 199 3.86 16.18 -20.84
N ALA A 200 3.34 15.07 -21.40
CA ALA A 200 3.87 13.76 -21.07
C ALA A 200 5.38 13.69 -21.37
N PRO A 201 6.19 13.05 -20.50
CA PRO A 201 7.58 12.80 -20.81
C PRO A 201 7.64 12.02 -22.13
N LYS A 202 8.27 12.58 -23.14
CA LYS A 202 8.19 12.18 -24.55
C LYS A 202 8.35 10.66 -24.74
N LYS A 203 7.31 10.05 -25.29
CA LYS A 203 7.36 8.80 -26.04
C LYS A 203 6.48 8.98 -27.28
N GLY A 204 7.08 9.46 -28.39
CA GLY A 204 6.42 9.52 -29.70
C GLY A 204 5.92 10.91 -30.14
N PRO A 205 5.46 11.02 -31.39
CA PRO A 205 5.13 12.30 -32.04
C PRO A 205 3.76 12.90 -31.70
N ASN A 206 2.97 12.28 -30.80
CA ASN A 206 1.67 12.82 -30.43
C ASN A 206 1.79 13.88 -29.35
N GLU A 207 1.37 15.10 -29.65
CA GLU A 207 1.27 16.20 -28.71
C GLU A 207 0.25 15.88 -27.62
N SER A 208 0.69 15.85 -26.36
CA SER A 208 -0.23 15.75 -25.23
C SER A 208 -1.00 17.06 -25.08
N LYS A 209 -2.34 16.97 -25.12
CA LYS A 209 -3.21 18.14 -24.97
C LYS A 209 -3.59 18.33 -23.50
N VAL A 210 -3.45 19.54 -23.00
CA VAL A 210 -4.01 19.96 -21.71
C VAL A 210 -5.35 20.65 -21.96
N ARG A 211 -6.38 20.27 -21.21
CA ARG A 211 -7.71 20.92 -21.26
C ARG A 211 -8.07 21.42 -19.87
N ALA A 212 -8.66 22.59 -19.80
CA ALA A 212 -9.12 23.21 -18.56
C ALA A 212 -10.63 23.55 -18.67
N LEU A 213 -11.37 23.29 -17.60
CA LEU A 213 -12.66 23.90 -17.32
C LEU A 213 -12.47 24.67 -16.02
N ILE A 214 -12.68 25.98 -16.09
CA ILE A 214 -12.55 26.88 -14.93
C ILE A 214 -13.91 27.52 -14.72
N GLU A 215 -14.53 27.22 -13.59
CA GLU A 215 -15.75 27.89 -13.18
C GLU A 215 -15.41 29.24 -12.57
N LYS A 216 -16.12 30.32 -13.02
CA LYS A 216 -15.98 31.63 -12.41
C LYS A 216 -16.73 31.62 -11.08
N GLU A 217 -16.06 32.01 -10.00
CA GLU A 217 -16.76 32.40 -8.78
C GLU A 217 -17.67 33.58 -9.12
N THR A 218 -18.98 33.34 -9.11
CA THR A 218 -19.99 34.42 -9.11
C THR A 218 -19.90 35.03 -7.72
N LYS A 219 -19.25 36.17 -7.57
CA LYS A 219 -19.36 36.98 -6.34
C LYS A 219 -20.80 37.49 -6.30
N GLU A 220 -21.59 36.96 -5.36
CA GLU A 220 -22.79 37.63 -4.86
C GLU A 220 -22.42 38.81 -3.97
#